data_2d6f6351832f511938feff01ee79f9ec
#
_entry.id   2d6f6351832f511938feff01ee79f9ec
#
_cell.length_a   1.000
_cell.length_b   1.000
_cell.length_c   1.000
_cell.angle_alpha   90.00
_cell.angle_beta   90.00
_cell.angle_gamma   90.00
#
_symmetry.space_group_name_H-M   'P 1'
#
loop_
_entity.id
_entity.type
_entity.pdbx_description
1 polymer ?
#
loop_
_entity_poly.entity_id
_entity_poly.type
_entity_poly.pdbx_seq_one_letter_code
_entity_poly.pdbx_strand_id
1 'polypeptide(L)'
;MVLDGANVAGDGRLPGCSKFCWERVDAIKKAWQAQIDPGATFTVFMDTAPGVQLGSSCKRQYQRERDSGGVIEVDFADPEILLLAERTDAAVITGDYFKDARREHPWLEGNRRQFFEWSVEHGHIMIIPRDMGTPSDFSKTRAEERSELKGRGADIAKPAIEKALRMAYRCDNEACWLCKYDPGHYTGVPDLTNPQEPRCTACRRPLTVLGEAPRLVQLKFADSKQSKLERRTFSPGTSFVIGRDTSEELVSKVLTADIGLVSRQHARIDWDGSQLSLTDLGSKNGTTIRRWAGKQNGYEPAVRITGTVSLRARDEVCLAGVLVITRSARSFTLEPNTILGQRSAANPPTVAQESHGA
;
A
#
# COMPACT_ATOMS: atom_id res chain seq x y z
N MET A 1 27.88 7.63 2.27
CA MET A 1 26.72 7.88 1.38
C MET A 1 26.38 6.67 0.56
N VAL A 2 25.12 6.34 0.45
CA VAL A 2 24.61 5.28 -0.43
C VAL A 2 23.89 5.93 -1.61
N LEU A 3 24.16 5.47 -2.83
CA LEU A 3 23.56 6.01 -4.03
C LEU A 3 22.94 4.86 -4.84
N ASP A 4 21.66 5.03 -5.18
CA ASP A 4 20.92 4.16 -6.07
C ASP A 4 21.35 4.48 -7.53
N GLY A 5 22.32 3.72 -8.01
CA GLY A 5 22.96 4.00 -9.30
C GLY A 5 22.05 3.78 -10.49
N ALA A 6 21.22 2.74 -10.46
CA ALA A 6 20.31 2.45 -11.55
C ALA A 6 19.22 3.52 -11.68
N ASN A 7 18.67 3.97 -10.55
CA ASN A 7 17.65 5.00 -10.49
C ASN A 7 18.18 6.34 -11.02
N VAL A 8 19.39 6.76 -10.55
CA VAL A 8 20.03 7.99 -11.02
C VAL A 8 20.44 7.91 -12.48
N ALA A 9 21.14 6.84 -12.88
CA ALA A 9 21.59 6.69 -14.26
C ALA A 9 20.43 6.63 -15.28
N GLY A 10 19.27 6.12 -14.85
CA GLY A 10 18.06 5.99 -15.67
C GLY A 10 17.20 7.25 -15.75
N ASP A 11 17.45 8.27 -14.91
CA ASP A 11 16.59 9.46 -14.86
C ASP A 11 16.85 10.44 -16.01
N GLY A 12 15.94 10.43 -16.99
CA GLY A 12 16.00 11.30 -18.16
C GLY A 12 15.85 12.81 -17.89
N ARG A 13 15.53 13.24 -16.67
CA ARG A 13 15.52 14.67 -16.26
C ARG A 13 16.94 15.21 -16.09
N LEU A 14 17.88 14.33 -15.74
CA LEU A 14 19.28 14.67 -15.64
C LEU A 14 19.94 14.72 -17.04
N PRO A 15 20.87 15.63 -17.27
CA PRO A 15 21.60 15.71 -18.53
C PRO A 15 22.39 14.42 -18.78
N GLY A 16 22.41 13.95 -20.02
CA GLY A 16 23.12 12.72 -20.38
C GLY A 16 22.85 12.27 -21.79
N CYS A 17 23.71 11.41 -22.32
CA CYS A 17 23.76 11.06 -23.74
C CYS A 17 22.93 9.81 -24.14
N SER A 18 22.35 9.08 -23.17
CA SER A 18 21.63 7.83 -23.40
C SER A 18 20.56 7.56 -22.36
N LYS A 19 19.75 6.49 -22.56
CA LYS A 19 18.70 6.09 -21.62
C LYS A 19 19.27 5.84 -20.21
N PHE A 20 20.41 5.14 -20.11
CA PHE A 20 21.19 4.99 -18.88
C PHE A 20 22.56 5.65 -19.08
N CYS A 21 22.91 6.59 -18.23
CA CYS A 21 24.12 7.40 -18.38
C CYS A 21 24.84 7.55 -17.06
N TRP A 22 26.11 7.11 -17.00
CA TRP A 22 26.93 7.20 -15.78
C TRP A 22 27.28 8.63 -15.40
N GLU A 23 27.37 9.55 -16.37
CA GLU A 23 27.60 10.98 -16.13
C GLU A 23 26.57 11.60 -15.18
N ARG A 24 25.34 11.04 -15.14
CA ARG A 24 24.29 11.47 -14.20
C ARG A 24 24.64 11.12 -12.76
N VAL A 25 25.23 9.94 -12.54
CA VAL A 25 25.73 9.53 -11.23
C VAL A 25 26.82 10.47 -10.74
N ASP A 26 27.78 10.83 -11.60
CA ASP A 26 28.82 11.79 -11.28
C ASP A 26 28.27 13.19 -11.02
N ALA A 27 27.28 13.60 -11.78
CA ALA A 27 26.63 14.90 -11.59
C ALA A 27 25.94 14.98 -10.21
N ILE A 28 25.29 13.91 -9.79
CA ILE A 28 24.69 13.83 -8.45
C ILE A 28 25.75 13.80 -7.35
N LYS A 29 26.84 13.03 -7.50
CA LYS A 29 27.96 13.03 -6.55
C LYS A 29 28.54 14.45 -6.38
N LYS A 30 28.79 15.14 -7.49
CA LYS A 30 29.29 16.53 -7.49
C LYS A 30 28.30 17.51 -6.85
N ALA A 31 27.02 17.39 -7.16
CA ALA A 31 25.99 18.23 -6.58
C ALA A 31 25.92 18.04 -5.06
N TRP A 32 26.00 16.81 -4.56
CA TRP A 32 26.05 16.52 -3.14
C TRP A 32 27.28 17.15 -2.48
N GLN A 33 28.46 16.91 -3.04
CA GLN A 33 29.71 17.46 -2.49
C GLN A 33 29.74 18.98 -2.48
N ALA A 34 29.12 19.62 -3.47
CA ALA A 34 29.04 21.07 -3.53
C ALA A 34 28.03 21.68 -2.55
N GLN A 35 26.93 20.98 -2.25
CA GLN A 35 25.78 21.55 -1.52
C GLN A 35 25.71 21.10 -0.07
N ILE A 36 26.18 19.88 0.25
CA ILE A 36 25.93 19.26 1.55
C ILE A 36 27.23 18.88 2.27
N ASP A 37 28.07 18.03 1.65
CA ASP A 37 29.29 17.54 2.28
C ASP A 37 30.41 17.37 1.26
N PRO A 38 31.39 18.29 1.23
CA PRO A 38 32.54 18.23 0.32
C PRO A 38 33.42 16.98 0.50
N GLY A 39 33.41 16.36 1.70
CA GLY A 39 34.20 15.19 2.03
C GLY A 39 33.46 13.86 1.80
N ALA A 40 32.23 13.90 1.28
CA ALA A 40 31.40 12.70 1.13
C ALA A 40 32.06 11.64 0.22
N THR A 41 32.10 10.41 0.72
CA THR A 41 32.41 9.20 -0.06
C THR A 41 31.13 8.49 -0.42
N PHE A 42 31.11 7.80 -1.56
CA PHE A 42 29.91 7.19 -2.12
C PHE A 42 30.10 5.69 -2.33
N THR A 43 29.14 4.91 -1.88
CA THR A 43 28.93 3.54 -2.31
C THR A 43 27.75 3.52 -3.28
N VAL A 44 27.97 3.15 -4.52
CA VAL A 44 26.93 3.11 -5.55
C VAL A 44 26.48 1.67 -5.75
N PHE A 45 25.20 1.40 -5.55
CA PHE A 45 24.61 0.12 -5.91
C PHE A 45 24.03 0.17 -7.32
N MET A 46 24.28 -0.88 -8.09
CA MET A 46 23.83 -1.00 -9.47
C MET A 46 23.22 -2.37 -9.71
N ASP A 47 22.00 -2.38 -10.24
CA ASP A 47 21.36 -3.64 -10.64
C ASP A 47 22.06 -4.26 -11.84
N THR A 48 22.26 -5.59 -11.79
CA THR A 48 22.71 -6.39 -12.93
C THR A 48 21.56 -6.84 -13.82
N ALA A 49 20.31 -6.50 -13.49
CA ALA A 49 19.11 -6.95 -14.18
C ALA A 49 19.14 -6.65 -15.70
N PRO A 50 18.57 -7.53 -16.53
CA PRO A 50 18.48 -7.32 -17.98
C PRO A 50 17.67 -6.05 -18.29
N GLY A 51 18.32 -5.00 -18.72
CA GLY A 51 17.70 -3.70 -19.05
C GLY A 51 18.51 -2.50 -18.58
N VAL A 52 19.39 -2.65 -17.61
CA VAL A 52 20.37 -1.61 -17.26
C VAL A 52 21.51 -1.66 -18.27
N GLN A 53 21.34 -0.99 -19.41
CA GLN A 53 22.38 -0.86 -20.41
C GLN A 53 22.95 0.54 -20.40
N LEU A 54 24.11 0.69 -19.80
CA LEU A 54 24.89 1.93 -19.89
C LEU A 54 25.29 2.19 -21.35
N GLY A 55 25.17 3.44 -21.76
CA GLY A 55 25.67 3.88 -23.06
C GLY A 55 27.16 3.62 -23.21
N SER A 56 27.60 3.33 -24.42
CA SER A 56 29.02 2.99 -24.71
C SER A 56 30.02 4.03 -24.26
N SER A 57 29.65 5.31 -24.27
CA SER A 57 30.47 6.43 -23.77
C SER A 57 30.73 6.34 -22.26
N CYS A 58 29.77 5.85 -21.49
CA CYS A 58 29.84 5.77 -20.03
C CYS A 58 30.51 4.48 -19.53
N LYS A 59 30.61 3.43 -20.36
CA LYS A 59 31.12 2.11 -19.94
C LYS A 59 32.52 2.14 -19.33
N ARG A 60 33.44 2.88 -19.94
CA ARG A 60 34.83 2.94 -19.46
C ARG A 60 34.96 3.57 -18.09
N GLN A 61 34.17 4.59 -17.82
CA GLN A 61 34.18 5.26 -16.52
C GLN A 61 33.52 4.39 -15.46
N TYR A 62 32.36 3.82 -15.75
CA TYR A 62 31.70 2.84 -14.91
C TYR A 62 32.63 1.68 -14.52
N GLN A 63 33.31 1.08 -15.50
CA GLN A 63 34.25 -0.01 -15.24
C GLN A 63 35.37 0.38 -14.29
N ARG A 64 35.97 1.57 -14.45
CA ARG A 64 37.01 2.06 -13.53
C ARG A 64 36.49 2.21 -12.11
N GLU A 65 35.30 2.77 -11.92
CA GLU A 65 34.72 2.92 -10.60
C GLU A 65 34.33 1.59 -9.96
N ARG A 66 33.80 0.67 -10.75
CA ARG A 66 33.54 -0.70 -10.30
C ARG A 66 34.84 -1.41 -9.88
N ASP A 67 35.87 -1.34 -10.71
CA ASP A 67 37.16 -2.00 -10.44
C ASP A 67 37.89 -1.36 -9.24
N SER A 68 37.60 -0.12 -8.91
CA SER A 68 38.11 0.56 -7.70
C SER A 68 37.25 0.31 -6.44
N GLY A 69 36.13 -0.44 -6.56
CA GLY A 69 35.24 -0.74 -5.45
C GLY A 69 34.22 0.38 -5.11
N GLY A 70 34.16 1.44 -5.93
CA GLY A 70 33.16 2.52 -5.78
C GLY A 70 31.76 2.13 -6.23
N VAL A 71 31.62 1.02 -6.98
CA VAL A 71 30.35 0.45 -7.46
C VAL A 71 30.22 -0.99 -7.02
N ILE A 72 29.08 -1.33 -6.48
CA ILE A 72 28.69 -2.68 -6.10
C ILE A 72 27.58 -3.14 -7.04
N GLU A 73 27.86 -4.13 -7.88
CA GLU A 73 26.86 -4.76 -8.74
C GLU A 73 26.12 -5.85 -7.97
N VAL A 74 24.79 -5.81 -8.00
CA VAL A 74 23.91 -6.76 -7.31
C VAL A 74 22.71 -7.11 -8.19
N ASP A 75 22.07 -8.25 -7.92
CA ASP A 75 20.88 -8.65 -8.68
C ASP A 75 19.69 -7.74 -8.40
N PHE A 76 19.57 -7.27 -7.16
CA PHE A 76 18.55 -6.34 -6.71
C PHE A 76 19.19 -5.31 -5.77
N ALA A 77 19.20 -4.05 -6.16
CA ALA A 77 19.86 -2.99 -5.40
C ALA A 77 19.10 -2.57 -4.14
N ASP A 78 17.77 -2.55 -4.17
CA ASP A 78 16.93 -2.05 -3.08
C ASP A 78 17.22 -2.71 -1.72
N PRO A 79 17.25 -4.04 -1.57
CA PRO A 79 17.55 -4.67 -0.29
C PRO A 79 18.93 -4.31 0.26
N GLU A 80 19.93 -4.22 -0.60
CA GLU A 80 21.32 -3.93 -0.22
C GLU A 80 21.48 -2.46 0.19
N ILE A 81 20.84 -1.55 -0.54
CA ILE A 81 20.78 -0.12 -0.21
C ILE A 81 20.18 0.07 1.19
N LEU A 82 19.03 -0.56 1.44
CA LEU A 82 18.31 -0.43 2.69
C LEU A 82 19.08 -1.06 3.86
N LEU A 83 19.65 -2.23 3.66
CA LEU A 83 20.46 -2.91 4.67
C LEU A 83 21.69 -2.08 5.07
N LEU A 84 22.41 -1.51 4.11
CA LEU A 84 23.57 -0.68 4.37
C LEU A 84 23.17 0.62 5.08
N ALA A 85 22.12 1.29 4.60
CA ALA A 85 21.63 2.52 5.20
C ALA A 85 21.16 2.33 6.64
N GLU A 86 20.44 1.24 6.93
CA GLU A 86 19.97 0.92 8.28
C GLU A 86 21.12 0.64 9.25
N ARG A 87 22.15 -0.10 8.80
CA ARG A 87 23.30 -0.46 9.64
C ARG A 87 24.27 0.68 9.92
N THR A 88 24.41 1.59 8.98
CA THR A 88 25.45 2.64 9.04
C THR A 88 24.91 4.03 9.29
N ASP A 89 23.59 4.20 9.38
CA ASP A 89 22.89 5.51 9.40
C ASP A 89 23.30 6.40 8.21
N ALA A 90 23.73 5.78 7.10
CA ALA A 90 24.18 6.50 5.93
C ALA A 90 23.02 7.18 5.20
N ALA A 91 23.25 8.39 4.71
CA ALA A 91 22.28 9.03 3.84
C ALA A 91 22.20 8.32 2.49
N VAL A 92 20.99 8.24 1.94
CA VAL A 92 20.64 7.54 0.68
C VAL A 92 20.14 8.57 -0.34
N ILE A 93 20.70 8.53 -1.54
CA ILE A 93 20.19 9.31 -2.67
C ILE A 93 19.46 8.37 -3.62
N THR A 94 18.14 8.55 -3.76
CA THR A 94 17.29 7.74 -4.61
C THR A 94 16.04 8.49 -5.06
N GLY A 95 15.47 8.12 -6.20
CA GLY A 95 14.14 8.54 -6.65
C GLY A 95 13.03 7.55 -6.22
N ASP A 96 13.37 6.43 -5.56
CA ASP A 96 12.41 5.42 -5.15
C ASP A 96 11.87 5.66 -3.72
N TYR A 97 10.68 5.14 -3.47
CA TYR A 97 10.04 5.09 -2.16
C TYR A 97 10.17 3.73 -1.48
N PHE A 98 10.82 2.75 -2.11
CA PHE A 98 11.00 1.38 -1.62
C PHE A 98 9.68 0.74 -1.13
N LYS A 99 8.63 0.89 -1.93
CA LYS A 99 7.26 0.52 -1.52
C LYS A 99 7.12 -0.93 -1.12
N ASP A 100 7.82 -1.82 -1.82
CA ASP A 100 7.73 -3.25 -1.62
C ASP A 100 8.53 -3.73 -0.39
N ALA A 101 9.57 -2.99 -0.02
CA ALA A 101 10.44 -3.29 1.12
C ALA A 101 9.93 -2.75 2.47
N ARG A 102 8.91 -1.89 2.50
CA ARG A 102 8.47 -1.21 3.73
C ARG A 102 7.93 -2.11 4.82
N ARG A 103 7.46 -3.32 4.48
CA ARG A 103 7.04 -4.30 5.48
C ARG A 103 8.22 -4.82 6.29
N GLU A 104 9.34 -5.02 5.63
CA GLU A 104 10.57 -5.55 6.20
C GLU A 104 11.41 -4.45 6.84
N HIS A 105 11.24 -3.21 6.36
CA HIS A 105 11.96 -2.02 6.80
C HIS A 105 11.01 -0.92 7.33
N PRO A 106 10.37 -1.11 8.52
CA PRO A 106 9.43 -0.13 9.08
C PRO A 106 10.04 1.24 9.34
N TRP A 107 11.36 1.32 9.52
CA TRP A 107 12.12 2.57 9.75
C TRP A 107 12.06 3.54 8.56
N LEU A 108 11.65 3.06 7.38
CA LEU A 108 11.39 3.91 6.20
C LEU A 108 10.19 4.83 6.41
N GLU A 109 9.23 4.45 7.25
CA GLU A 109 7.98 5.19 7.42
C GLU A 109 8.25 6.55 8.07
N GLY A 110 7.95 7.62 7.34
CA GLY A 110 8.14 8.99 7.79
C GLY A 110 9.61 9.42 7.94
N ASN A 111 10.55 8.63 7.43
CA ASN A 111 11.96 9.00 7.47
C ASN A 111 12.22 10.21 6.56
N ARG A 112 12.68 11.32 7.15
CA ARG A 112 13.02 12.59 6.47
C ARG A 112 14.49 12.94 6.62
N ARG A 113 15.28 12.09 7.29
CA ARG A 113 16.63 12.43 7.73
C ARG A 113 17.71 11.79 6.87
N GLN A 114 17.45 10.56 6.39
CA GLN A 114 18.44 9.77 5.66
C GLN A 114 18.24 9.76 4.16
N PHE A 115 17.05 10.13 3.66
CA PHE A 115 16.71 10.03 2.24
C PHE A 115 16.77 11.40 1.56
N PHE A 116 17.34 11.40 0.35
CA PHE A 116 17.47 12.57 -0.48
C PHE A 116 17.10 12.22 -1.93
N GLU A 117 16.57 13.19 -2.62
CA GLU A 117 16.29 13.14 -4.04
C GLU A 117 16.90 14.37 -4.72
N TRP A 118 16.70 14.47 -6.01
CA TRP A 118 17.19 15.61 -6.80
C TRP A 118 16.06 16.27 -7.58
N SER A 119 16.15 17.57 -7.73
CA SER A 119 15.41 18.35 -8.71
C SER A 119 16.38 18.99 -9.72
N VAL A 120 15.86 19.30 -10.90
CA VAL A 120 16.61 20.05 -11.91
C VAL A 120 15.88 21.36 -12.16
N GLU A 121 16.49 22.47 -11.76
CA GLU A 121 15.94 23.80 -11.88
C GLU A 121 16.90 24.68 -12.68
N HIS A 122 16.42 25.23 -13.80
CA HIS A 122 17.23 26.06 -14.70
C HIS A 122 18.57 25.43 -15.12
N GLY A 123 18.60 24.10 -15.26
CA GLY A 123 19.82 23.35 -15.60
C GLY A 123 20.75 23.03 -14.43
N HIS A 124 20.41 23.45 -13.22
CA HIS A 124 21.16 23.14 -12.00
C HIS A 124 20.52 21.97 -11.25
N ILE A 125 21.34 21.06 -10.77
CA ILE A 125 20.91 19.93 -9.93
C ILE A 125 20.88 20.42 -8.47
N MET A 126 19.71 20.31 -7.86
CA MET A 126 19.50 20.58 -6.44
C MET A 126 19.28 19.26 -5.71
N ILE A 127 20.03 19.03 -4.63
CA ILE A 127 19.81 17.89 -3.73
C ILE A 127 18.85 18.33 -2.63
N ILE A 128 17.74 17.66 -2.51
CA ILE A 128 16.68 18.00 -1.56
C ILE A 128 16.38 16.82 -0.64
N PRO A 129 16.10 17.06 0.67
CA PRO A 129 15.64 16.01 1.55
C PRO A 129 14.35 15.37 1.00
N ARG A 130 14.32 14.05 0.98
CA ARG A 130 13.16 13.28 0.56
C ARG A 130 12.35 12.87 1.77
N ASP A 131 11.09 13.31 1.80
CA ASP A 131 10.14 12.75 2.74
C ASP A 131 9.72 11.36 2.25
N MET A 132 10.22 10.32 2.91
CA MET A 132 9.80 8.96 2.60
C MET A 132 8.33 8.76 2.88
N GLY A 133 7.71 9.63 3.67
CA GLY A 133 6.29 9.69 3.90
C GLY A 133 5.72 8.31 4.26
N THR A 134 4.47 8.29 4.50
CA THR A 134 3.72 7.06 4.35
C THR A 134 3.45 6.89 2.86
N PRO A 135 3.72 5.73 2.25
CA PRO A 135 3.32 5.50 0.87
C PRO A 135 1.87 5.89 0.77
N SER A 136 1.49 6.58 -0.32
CA SER A 136 0.07 6.77 -0.57
C SER A 136 -0.52 5.35 -0.63
N ASP A 137 -1.15 4.92 0.46
CA ASP A 137 -1.71 3.58 0.65
C ASP A 137 -2.58 3.14 -0.53
N PHE A 138 -3.09 4.12 -1.26
CA PHE A 138 -3.91 3.91 -2.43
C PHE A 138 -3.19 3.22 -3.58
N SER A 139 -1.98 3.63 -3.92
CA SER A 139 -1.24 2.96 -4.99
C SER A 139 -0.69 1.62 -4.50
N LYS A 140 -0.23 1.55 -3.25
CA LYS A 140 0.30 0.33 -2.64
C LYS A 140 -0.79 -0.73 -2.43
N THR A 141 -1.93 -0.34 -1.83
CA THR A 141 -3.03 -1.29 -1.61
C THR A 141 -3.62 -1.81 -2.92
N ARG A 142 -3.65 -1.01 -3.97
CA ARG A 142 -4.08 -1.45 -5.30
C ARG A 142 -3.05 -2.37 -5.97
N ALA A 143 -1.77 -2.10 -5.78
CA ALA A 143 -0.70 -2.97 -6.27
C ALA A 143 -0.68 -4.30 -5.52
N GLU A 144 -0.83 -4.27 -4.18
CA GLU A 144 -0.96 -5.47 -3.35
C GLU A 144 -2.17 -6.31 -3.78
N GLU A 145 -3.35 -5.70 -3.95
CA GLU A 145 -4.55 -6.40 -4.42
C GLU A 145 -4.31 -7.08 -5.77
N ARG A 146 -3.70 -6.35 -6.70
CA ARG A 146 -3.35 -6.89 -8.02
C ARG A 146 -2.37 -8.06 -7.92
N SER A 147 -1.35 -7.94 -7.09
CA SER A 147 -0.36 -9.00 -6.85
C SER A 147 -0.99 -10.22 -6.20
N GLU A 148 -1.80 -10.02 -5.16
CA GLU A 148 -2.52 -11.09 -4.47
C GLU A 148 -3.47 -11.85 -5.42
N LEU A 149 -4.27 -11.11 -6.20
CA LEU A 149 -5.18 -11.70 -7.18
C LEU A 149 -4.42 -12.45 -8.27
N LYS A 150 -3.34 -11.86 -8.79
CA LYS A 150 -2.50 -12.51 -9.80
C LYS A 150 -1.86 -13.79 -9.27
N GLY A 151 -1.37 -13.79 -8.03
CA GLY A 151 -0.87 -14.99 -7.35
C GLY A 151 -1.91 -16.11 -7.22
N ARG A 152 -3.20 -15.75 -7.18
CA ARG A 152 -4.35 -16.68 -7.19
C ARG A 152 -4.88 -17.01 -8.58
N GLY A 153 -4.15 -16.64 -9.66
CA GLY A 153 -4.56 -16.86 -11.05
C GLY A 153 -5.53 -15.86 -11.63
N ALA A 154 -5.90 -14.82 -10.88
CA ALA A 154 -6.88 -13.82 -11.27
C ALA A 154 -6.22 -12.46 -11.64
N ASP A 155 -5.62 -12.37 -12.83
CA ASP A 155 -4.99 -11.13 -13.30
C ASP A 155 -6.04 -10.08 -13.73
N ILE A 156 -6.33 -9.12 -12.84
CA ILE A 156 -7.28 -8.01 -13.09
C ILE A 156 -6.88 -7.06 -14.22
N ALA A 157 -5.70 -7.20 -14.80
CA ALA A 157 -5.36 -6.49 -16.03
C ALA A 157 -6.15 -7.01 -17.25
N LYS A 158 -6.71 -8.21 -17.15
CA LYS A 158 -7.56 -8.82 -18.17
C LYS A 158 -9.02 -8.46 -17.91
N PRO A 159 -9.72 -7.73 -18.80
CA PRO A 159 -11.10 -7.26 -18.57
C PRO A 159 -12.10 -8.39 -18.28
N ALA A 160 -11.93 -9.56 -18.89
CA ALA A 160 -12.79 -10.71 -18.65
C ALA A 160 -12.65 -11.25 -17.21
N ILE A 161 -11.44 -11.26 -16.67
CA ILE A 161 -11.18 -11.65 -15.27
C ILE A 161 -11.73 -10.60 -14.31
N GLU A 162 -11.49 -9.31 -14.58
CA GLU A 162 -12.06 -8.24 -13.77
C GLU A 162 -13.59 -8.33 -13.72
N LYS A 163 -14.23 -8.56 -14.86
CA LYS A 163 -15.69 -8.74 -14.94
C LYS A 163 -16.14 -9.95 -14.12
N ALA A 164 -15.45 -11.09 -14.24
CA ALA A 164 -15.79 -12.30 -13.49
C ALA A 164 -15.62 -12.07 -11.97
N LEU A 165 -14.60 -11.34 -11.52
CA LEU A 165 -14.43 -11.03 -10.09
C LEU A 165 -15.49 -10.07 -9.52
N ARG A 166 -16.25 -9.38 -10.38
CA ARG A 166 -17.38 -8.54 -9.95
C ARG A 166 -18.68 -9.28 -9.80
N MET A 167 -18.70 -10.59 -10.09
CA MET A 167 -19.87 -11.44 -9.96
C MET A 167 -19.86 -12.19 -8.63
N ALA A 168 -21.04 -12.42 -8.08
CA ALA A 168 -21.26 -13.31 -6.96
C ALA A 168 -21.52 -14.72 -7.48
N TYR A 169 -21.02 -15.71 -6.76
CA TYR A 169 -21.08 -17.11 -7.16
C TYR A 169 -21.61 -17.99 -6.05
N ARG A 170 -22.08 -19.19 -6.43
CA ARG A 170 -22.43 -20.28 -5.53
C ARG A 170 -21.85 -21.60 -6.05
N CYS A 171 -21.33 -22.40 -5.15
CA CYS A 171 -20.97 -23.78 -5.46
C CYS A 171 -22.17 -24.70 -5.13
N ASP A 172 -22.73 -25.37 -6.13
CA ASP A 172 -23.91 -26.25 -5.96
C ASP A 172 -23.52 -27.69 -5.60
N ASN A 173 -22.25 -27.95 -5.32
CA ASN A 173 -21.82 -29.28 -4.89
C ASN A 173 -21.90 -29.41 -3.37
N GLU A 174 -22.97 -30.02 -2.88
CA GLU A 174 -23.22 -30.25 -1.43
C GLU A 174 -22.10 -31.05 -0.74
N ALA A 175 -21.36 -31.89 -1.48
CA ALA A 175 -20.20 -32.59 -0.95
C ALA A 175 -18.93 -31.70 -0.85
N CYS A 176 -18.97 -30.49 -1.41
CA CYS A 176 -17.83 -29.57 -1.38
C CYS A 176 -17.72 -28.94 0.01
N TRP A 177 -16.53 -28.97 0.60
CA TRP A 177 -16.30 -28.38 1.92
C TRP A 177 -16.51 -26.86 1.92
N LEU A 178 -16.20 -26.14 0.83
CA LEU A 178 -16.49 -24.72 0.70
C LEU A 178 -17.99 -24.42 0.69
N CYS A 179 -18.79 -25.26 0.01
CA CYS A 179 -20.24 -25.15 0.02
C CYS A 179 -20.84 -25.42 1.41
N LYS A 180 -20.27 -26.37 2.15
CA LYS A 180 -20.67 -26.67 3.53
C LYS A 180 -20.32 -25.56 4.50
N TYR A 181 -19.16 -24.86 4.26
CA TYR A 181 -18.70 -23.77 5.10
C TYR A 181 -19.56 -22.52 4.95
N ASP A 182 -19.96 -22.19 3.73
CA ASP A 182 -20.80 -21.02 3.42
C ASP A 182 -21.89 -21.42 2.39
N PRO A 183 -22.95 -22.04 2.86
CA PRO A 183 -24.04 -22.45 1.99
C PRO A 183 -24.75 -21.24 1.40
N GLY A 184 -24.73 -21.12 0.10
CA GLY A 184 -25.38 -20.03 -0.64
C GLY A 184 -24.45 -19.02 -1.27
N HIS A 185 -23.22 -18.88 -0.79
CA HIS A 185 -22.26 -17.95 -1.37
C HIS A 185 -20.88 -18.60 -1.52
N TYR A 186 -20.20 -18.29 -2.61
CA TYR A 186 -18.82 -18.67 -2.80
C TYR A 186 -17.90 -17.56 -2.28
N THR A 187 -17.24 -17.85 -1.18
CA THR A 187 -16.27 -16.93 -0.56
C THR A 187 -14.86 -17.24 -1.05
N GLY A 188 -14.31 -16.39 -1.82
CA GLY A 188 -12.93 -16.55 -2.32
C GLY A 188 -12.78 -16.13 -3.78
N VAL A 189 -11.59 -16.32 -4.29
CA VAL A 189 -11.30 -16.09 -5.71
C VAL A 189 -11.57 -17.38 -6.45
N PRO A 190 -12.53 -17.43 -7.41
CA PRO A 190 -12.76 -18.62 -8.21
C PRO A 190 -11.56 -18.93 -9.11
N ASP A 191 -11.47 -20.17 -9.56
CA ASP A 191 -10.57 -20.52 -10.65
C ASP A 191 -11.08 -19.88 -11.94
N LEU A 192 -10.35 -18.90 -12.44
CA LEU A 192 -10.65 -18.08 -13.63
C LEU A 192 -9.75 -18.42 -14.83
N THR A 193 -9.20 -19.62 -14.89
CA THR A 193 -8.49 -20.13 -16.08
C THR A 193 -9.35 -19.96 -17.34
N ASN A 194 -10.66 -20.24 -17.22
CA ASN A 194 -11.67 -19.84 -18.16
C ASN A 194 -12.66 -18.85 -17.50
N PRO A 195 -12.54 -17.53 -17.76
CA PRO A 195 -13.40 -16.53 -17.11
C PRO A 195 -14.90 -16.63 -17.47
N GLN A 196 -15.26 -17.31 -18.57
CA GLN A 196 -16.65 -17.58 -18.95
C GLN A 196 -17.26 -18.75 -18.16
N GLU A 197 -16.43 -19.61 -17.60
CA GLU A 197 -16.84 -20.75 -16.79
C GLU A 197 -16.03 -20.80 -15.48
N PRO A 198 -16.26 -19.88 -14.55
CA PRO A 198 -15.59 -19.87 -13.27
C PRO A 198 -15.81 -21.17 -12.51
N ARG A 199 -14.75 -21.69 -11.89
CA ARG A 199 -14.80 -22.98 -11.20
C ARG A 199 -14.47 -22.85 -9.72
N CYS A 200 -15.09 -23.70 -8.91
CA CYS A 200 -14.76 -23.84 -7.50
C CYS A 200 -13.32 -24.34 -7.34
N THR A 201 -12.52 -23.64 -6.55
CA THR A 201 -11.09 -24.03 -6.30
C THR A 201 -10.97 -25.32 -5.50
N ALA A 202 -12.00 -25.68 -4.70
CA ALA A 202 -12.00 -26.90 -3.90
C ALA A 202 -12.44 -28.14 -4.69
N CYS A 203 -13.59 -28.09 -5.38
CA CYS A 203 -14.14 -29.26 -6.04
C CYS A 203 -14.06 -29.24 -7.58
N ARG A 204 -13.52 -28.16 -8.16
CA ARG A 204 -13.32 -27.94 -9.60
C ARG A 204 -14.59 -27.94 -10.46
N ARG A 205 -15.77 -28.03 -9.84
CA ARG A 205 -17.05 -27.91 -10.56
C ARG A 205 -17.31 -26.46 -10.97
N PRO A 206 -18.03 -26.23 -12.06
CA PRO A 206 -18.49 -24.89 -12.44
C PRO A 206 -19.28 -24.25 -11.30
N LEU A 207 -19.13 -22.94 -11.15
CA LEU A 207 -19.86 -22.14 -10.19
C LEU A 207 -21.11 -21.55 -10.84
N THR A 208 -22.21 -21.51 -10.10
CA THR A 208 -23.44 -20.81 -10.51
C THR A 208 -23.30 -19.32 -10.24
N VAL A 209 -23.55 -18.51 -11.26
CA VAL A 209 -23.54 -17.03 -11.16
C VAL A 209 -24.84 -16.57 -10.50
N LEU A 210 -24.73 -15.82 -9.41
CA LEU A 210 -25.87 -15.26 -8.66
C LEU A 210 -26.23 -13.82 -9.10
N GLY A 211 -25.34 -13.13 -9.79
CA GLY A 211 -25.48 -11.73 -10.17
C GLY A 211 -24.22 -10.93 -9.89
N GLU A 212 -24.34 -9.60 -9.86
CA GLU A 212 -23.22 -8.74 -9.46
C GLU A 212 -22.95 -8.87 -7.96
N ALA A 213 -21.69 -8.99 -7.60
CA ALA A 213 -21.27 -8.99 -6.20
C ALA A 213 -21.51 -7.62 -5.56
N PRO A 214 -21.87 -7.57 -4.26
CA PRO A 214 -22.02 -6.30 -3.56
C PRO A 214 -20.72 -5.51 -3.58
N ARG A 215 -20.81 -4.20 -3.79
CA ARG A 215 -19.65 -3.30 -3.80
C ARG A 215 -19.15 -3.10 -2.38
N LEU A 216 -18.04 -3.71 -2.08
CA LEU A 216 -17.37 -3.54 -0.80
C LEU A 216 -16.55 -2.25 -0.78
N VAL A 217 -16.39 -1.67 0.39
CA VAL A 217 -15.44 -0.58 0.64
C VAL A 217 -14.50 -0.95 1.77
N GLN A 218 -13.22 -0.69 1.59
CA GLN A 218 -12.24 -0.92 2.62
C GLN A 218 -11.74 0.43 3.16
N LEU A 219 -11.71 0.54 4.49
CA LEU A 219 -11.13 1.67 5.20
C LEU A 219 -9.85 1.23 5.92
N LYS A 220 -8.89 2.12 5.90
CA LYS A 220 -7.66 2.04 6.66
C LYS A 220 -7.79 2.97 7.87
N PHE A 221 -7.43 2.46 9.03
CA PHE A 221 -7.36 3.18 10.30
C PHE A 221 -5.90 3.20 10.72
N ALA A 222 -5.35 4.37 11.00
CA ALA A 222 -3.97 4.53 11.40
C ALA A 222 -3.85 5.54 12.54
N ASP A 223 -2.80 5.45 13.34
CA ASP A 223 -2.42 6.55 14.23
C ASP A 223 -1.91 7.74 13.41
N SER A 224 -1.83 8.92 14.01
CA SER A 224 -1.36 10.14 13.31
C SER A 224 0.08 10.04 12.80
N LYS A 225 0.89 9.16 13.39
CA LYS A 225 2.25 8.86 12.94
C LYS A 225 2.31 7.72 11.93
N GLN A 226 1.15 7.07 11.68
CA GLN A 226 0.98 5.91 10.83
C GLN A 226 1.90 4.71 11.19
N SER A 227 2.30 4.63 12.44
CA SER A 227 3.11 3.53 12.98
C SER A 227 2.30 2.26 13.19
N LYS A 228 0.98 2.39 13.37
CA LYS A 228 0.03 1.27 13.49
C LYS A 228 -1.09 1.40 12.51
N LEU A 229 -1.50 0.27 11.97
CA LEU A 229 -2.44 0.21 10.87
C LEU A 229 -3.43 -0.95 11.04
N GLU A 230 -4.72 -0.64 10.88
CA GLU A 230 -5.79 -1.63 10.75
C GLU A 230 -6.62 -1.36 9.50
N ARG A 231 -7.12 -2.43 8.87
CA ARG A 231 -8.04 -2.33 7.74
C ARG A 231 -9.34 -3.04 8.06
N ARG A 232 -10.46 -2.41 7.70
CA ARG A 232 -11.79 -2.99 7.82
C ARG A 232 -12.55 -2.82 6.51
N THR A 233 -13.26 -3.86 6.14
CA THR A 233 -14.08 -3.89 4.93
C THR A 233 -15.56 -3.83 5.31
N PHE A 234 -16.32 -3.03 4.58
CA PHE A 234 -17.73 -2.77 4.83
C PHE A 234 -18.54 -3.21 3.64
N SER A 235 -19.63 -3.93 3.90
CA SER A 235 -20.66 -4.26 2.89
C SER A 235 -21.72 -3.15 2.80
N PRO A 236 -22.44 -3.07 1.66
CA PRO A 236 -23.54 -2.12 1.53
C PRO A 236 -24.55 -2.24 2.67
N GLY A 237 -25.08 -1.11 3.11
CA GLY A 237 -26.00 -1.03 4.24
C GLY A 237 -25.32 -1.01 5.62
N THR A 238 -23.98 -0.99 5.67
CA THR A 238 -23.26 -0.91 6.94
C THR A 238 -23.29 0.50 7.50
N SER A 239 -23.69 0.60 8.79
CA SER A 239 -23.51 1.78 9.64
C SER A 239 -22.60 1.40 10.80
N PHE A 240 -21.49 2.13 10.98
CA PHE A 240 -20.46 1.78 11.96
C PHE A 240 -20.05 3.01 12.76
N VAL A 241 -20.23 2.95 14.08
CA VAL A 241 -19.84 4.03 14.99
C VAL A 241 -18.40 3.79 15.47
N ILE A 242 -17.57 4.82 15.30
CA ILE A 242 -16.19 4.83 15.78
C ILE A 242 -16.12 5.64 17.06
N GLY A 243 -15.53 5.05 18.07
CA GLY A 243 -15.31 5.69 19.35
C GLY A 243 -14.60 4.75 20.31
N ARG A 244 -14.07 5.29 21.41
CA ARG A 244 -13.34 4.46 22.38
C ARG A 244 -14.20 3.43 23.09
N ASP A 245 -15.54 3.63 23.16
CA ASP A 245 -16.47 2.69 23.80
C ASP A 245 -17.15 1.77 22.78
N THR A 246 -17.39 2.25 21.56
CA THR A 246 -18.17 1.53 20.54
C THR A 246 -17.33 0.67 19.62
N SER A 247 -16.06 1.01 19.48
CA SER A 247 -15.10 0.28 18.65
C SER A 247 -13.76 0.16 19.35
N GLU A 248 -13.77 -0.13 20.64
CA GLU A 248 -12.60 -0.18 21.51
C GLU A 248 -11.50 -1.08 20.94
N GLU A 249 -11.86 -2.27 20.47
CA GLU A 249 -10.90 -3.20 19.88
C GLU A 249 -10.15 -2.60 18.67
N LEU A 250 -10.87 -1.88 17.78
CA LEU A 250 -10.26 -1.24 16.62
C LEU A 250 -9.38 -0.06 17.04
N VAL A 251 -9.92 0.80 17.90
CA VAL A 251 -9.25 2.04 18.33
C VAL A 251 -8.02 1.71 19.16
N SER A 252 -8.09 0.73 20.07
CA SER A 252 -6.98 0.30 20.91
C SER A 252 -5.85 -0.40 20.15
N LYS A 253 -6.17 -1.09 19.05
CA LYS A 253 -5.15 -1.66 18.16
C LYS A 253 -4.32 -0.60 17.47
N VAL A 254 -4.93 0.53 17.14
CA VAL A 254 -4.30 1.64 16.42
C VAL A 254 -3.70 2.67 17.38
N LEU A 255 -4.44 3.04 18.43
CA LEU A 255 -4.02 4.07 19.39
C LEU A 255 -3.61 3.42 20.71
N THR A 256 -2.35 3.58 21.10
CA THR A 256 -1.85 3.06 22.40
C THR A 256 -1.87 4.09 23.51
N ALA A 257 -1.52 5.35 23.23
CA ALA A 257 -1.38 6.40 24.23
C ALA A 257 -2.54 7.40 24.21
N ASP A 258 -3.10 7.71 23.05
CA ASP A 258 -3.99 8.84 22.82
C ASP A 258 -5.47 8.45 22.71
N ILE A 259 -5.83 7.22 23.11
CA ILE A 259 -7.20 6.71 23.03
C ILE A 259 -8.20 7.59 23.77
N GLY A 260 -7.79 8.22 24.87
CA GLY A 260 -8.60 9.14 25.67
C GLY A 260 -9.02 10.42 24.94
N LEU A 261 -8.33 10.79 23.85
CA LEU A 261 -8.68 11.94 23.02
C LEU A 261 -9.88 11.65 22.11
N VAL A 262 -10.10 10.37 21.76
CA VAL A 262 -11.27 9.95 20.97
C VAL A 262 -12.48 9.89 21.87
N SER A 263 -13.59 10.50 21.48
CA SER A 263 -14.85 10.47 22.22
C SER A 263 -15.42 9.05 22.29
N ARG A 264 -16.29 8.77 23.28
CA ARG A 264 -16.95 7.47 23.45
C ARG A 264 -17.67 7.01 22.17
N GLN A 265 -18.44 7.92 21.58
CA GLN A 265 -18.99 7.84 20.23
C GLN A 265 -18.49 9.08 19.49
N HIS A 266 -17.53 8.92 18.59
CA HIS A 266 -16.86 10.06 17.98
C HIS A 266 -17.44 10.40 16.61
N ALA A 267 -17.53 9.39 15.75
CA ALA A 267 -18.04 9.56 14.39
C ALA A 267 -18.79 8.31 13.94
N ARG A 268 -19.68 8.45 12.97
CA ARG A 268 -20.36 7.35 12.31
C ARG A 268 -19.97 7.28 10.85
N ILE A 269 -19.67 6.10 10.37
CA ILE A 269 -19.43 5.79 8.96
C ILE A 269 -20.62 5.01 8.44
N ASP A 270 -21.18 5.48 7.31
CA ASP A 270 -22.28 4.84 6.61
C ASP A 270 -21.85 4.51 5.17
N TRP A 271 -22.05 3.24 4.75
CA TRP A 271 -21.82 2.78 3.41
C TRP A 271 -23.09 2.19 2.81
N ASP A 272 -23.66 2.82 1.79
CA ASP A 272 -24.92 2.38 1.14
C ASP A 272 -24.69 1.49 -0.11
N GLY A 273 -23.42 1.29 -0.52
CA GLY A 273 -23.03 0.58 -1.75
C GLY A 273 -22.64 1.51 -2.90
N SER A 274 -22.98 2.78 -2.80
CA SER A 274 -22.63 3.83 -3.77
C SER A 274 -21.84 4.97 -3.13
N GLN A 275 -22.28 5.44 -1.98
CA GLN A 275 -21.72 6.58 -1.26
C GLN A 275 -21.24 6.17 0.12
N LEU A 276 -19.99 6.51 0.40
CA LEU A 276 -19.41 6.42 1.74
C LEU A 276 -19.52 7.78 2.40
N SER A 277 -20.11 7.85 3.57
CA SER A 277 -20.23 9.08 4.34
C SER A 277 -19.68 8.92 5.76
N LEU A 278 -19.26 10.03 6.35
CA LEU A 278 -18.85 10.12 7.74
C LEU A 278 -19.55 11.29 8.40
N THR A 279 -20.11 11.04 9.59
CA THR A 279 -20.79 12.03 10.41
C THR A 279 -20.04 12.19 11.73
N ASP A 280 -19.66 13.42 12.09
CA ASP A 280 -19.21 13.72 13.45
C ASP A 280 -20.42 13.71 14.41
N LEU A 281 -20.31 12.96 15.50
CA LEU A 281 -21.40 12.79 16.49
C LEU A 281 -21.31 13.78 17.66
N GLY A 282 -20.80 14.97 17.42
CA GLY A 282 -20.60 16.00 18.45
C GLY A 282 -19.37 15.69 19.30
N SER A 283 -18.30 15.24 18.65
CA SER A 283 -17.08 14.84 19.34
C SER A 283 -16.39 16.01 20.07
N LYS A 284 -15.79 15.71 21.24
CA LYS A 284 -15.16 16.74 22.09
C LYS A 284 -13.98 17.42 21.38
N ASN A 285 -13.10 16.64 20.78
CA ASN A 285 -11.89 17.16 20.14
C ASN A 285 -12.05 17.37 18.62
N GLY A 286 -13.21 17.03 18.07
CA GLY A 286 -13.59 17.29 16.68
C GLY A 286 -12.99 16.31 15.68
N THR A 287 -13.53 16.40 14.48
CA THR A 287 -13.13 15.66 13.29
C THR A 287 -12.71 16.63 12.20
N THR A 288 -11.63 16.32 11.51
CA THR A 288 -11.18 17.10 10.35
C THR A 288 -11.10 16.22 9.11
N ILE A 289 -11.25 16.84 7.94
CA ILE A 289 -11.09 16.19 6.64
C ILE A 289 -10.07 16.95 5.78
N ARG A 290 -9.22 16.21 5.09
CA ARG A 290 -8.34 16.69 4.04
C ARG A 290 -8.76 16.07 2.72
N ARG A 291 -9.09 16.89 1.75
CA ARG A 291 -9.48 16.44 0.41
C ARG A 291 -8.25 16.18 -0.45
N TRP A 292 -8.31 15.13 -1.22
CA TRP A 292 -7.27 14.84 -2.20
C TRP A 292 -7.48 15.68 -3.47
N ALA A 293 -6.59 16.64 -3.74
CA ALA A 293 -6.64 17.54 -4.89
C ALA A 293 -5.87 17.02 -6.13
N GLY A 294 -5.34 15.80 -6.07
CA GLY A 294 -4.60 15.19 -7.17
C GLY A 294 -3.10 15.06 -6.93
N LYS A 295 -2.40 14.36 -7.83
CA LYS A 295 -0.97 14.07 -7.66
C LYS A 295 -0.08 15.32 -7.59
N GLN A 296 -0.46 16.38 -8.30
CA GLN A 296 0.31 17.62 -8.34
C GLN A 296 0.09 18.51 -7.12
N ASN A 297 -1.13 18.51 -6.60
CA ASN A 297 -1.56 19.43 -5.55
C ASN A 297 -1.59 18.79 -4.14
N GLY A 298 -1.47 17.45 -4.08
CA GLY A 298 -1.51 16.73 -2.80
C GLY A 298 -2.85 16.85 -2.09
N TYR A 299 -2.81 17.12 -0.79
CA TYR A 299 -3.99 17.33 0.04
C TYR A 299 -4.28 18.82 0.24
N GLU A 300 -5.56 19.16 0.19
CA GLU A 300 -6.04 20.47 0.65
C GLU A 300 -5.81 20.64 2.17
N PRO A 301 -5.81 21.88 2.68
CA PRO A 301 -5.77 22.13 4.12
C PRO A 301 -6.90 21.39 4.85
N ALA A 302 -6.61 20.97 6.08
CA ALA A 302 -7.59 20.28 6.92
C ALA A 302 -8.75 21.20 7.28
N VAL A 303 -9.99 20.75 7.08
CA VAL A 303 -11.21 21.48 7.42
C VAL A 303 -11.96 20.70 8.50
N ARG A 304 -12.45 21.39 9.53
CA ARG A 304 -13.28 20.79 10.59
C ARG A 304 -14.65 20.39 10.02
N ILE A 305 -15.08 19.17 10.34
CA ILE A 305 -16.41 18.67 9.98
C ILE A 305 -17.42 19.06 11.07
N THR A 306 -18.57 19.57 10.65
CA THR A 306 -19.72 19.88 11.52
C THR A 306 -20.96 19.16 10.99
N GLY A 307 -20.97 17.84 11.03
CA GLY A 307 -22.07 17.03 10.49
C GLY A 307 -21.60 15.94 9.58
N THR A 308 -22.32 15.68 8.49
CA THR A 308 -22.06 14.58 7.56
C THR A 308 -21.30 15.04 6.32
N VAL A 309 -20.25 14.32 5.96
CA VAL A 309 -19.48 14.54 4.73
C VAL A 309 -19.36 13.25 3.94
N SER A 310 -19.39 13.33 2.61
CA SER A 310 -19.05 12.16 1.78
C SER A 310 -17.53 11.98 1.69
N LEU A 311 -17.07 10.72 1.75
CA LEU A 311 -15.68 10.36 1.63
C LEU A 311 -15.39 9.83 0.23
N ARG A 312 -14.55 10.55 -0.51
CA ARG A 312 -14.04 10.12 -1.81
C ARG A 312 -12.83 9.21 -1.63
N ALA A 313 -12.46 8.51 -2.66
CA ALA A 313 -11.18 7.81 -2.68
C ALA A 313 -10.03 8.80 -2.40
N ARG A 314 -9.13 8.42 -1.50
CA ARG A 314 -7.98 9.21 -1.04
C ARG A 314 -8.28 10.39 -0.11
N ASP A 315 -9.54 10.69 0.21
CA ASP A 315 -9.80 11.63 1.28
C ASP A 315 -9.27 11.06 2.61
N GLU A 316 -8.75 11.94 3.45
CA GLU A 316 -8.22 11.61 4.76
C GLU A 316 -9.06 12.31 5.84
N VAL A 317 -9.59 11.54 6.75
CA VAL A 317 -10.30 12.05 7.92
C VAL A 317 -9.46 11.81 9.15
N CYS A 318 -9.38 12.80 10.03
CA CYS A 318 -8.66 12.69 11.28
C CYS A 318 -9.60 12.97 12.46
N LEU A 319 -9.77 11.98 13.35
CA LEU A 319 -10.54 12.07 14.57
C LEU A 319 -9.64 12.52 15.71
N ALA A 320 -10.02 13.59 16.41
CA ALA A 320 -9.29 14.14 17.56
C ALA A 320 -7.80 14.46 17.30
N GLY A 321 -7.38 14.59 16.05
CA GLY A 321 -5.97 14.78 15.68
C GLY A 321 -5.08 13.53 15.81
N VAL A 322 -5.63 12.37 16.19
CA VAL A 322 -4.85 11.17 16.53
C VAL A 322 -5.20 9.93 15.70
N LEU A 323 -6.45 9.75 15.28
CA LEU A 323 -6.89 8.60 14.49
C LEU A 323 -7.19 9.03 13.06
N VAL A 324 -6.39 8.54 12.14
CA VAL A 324 -6.51 8.84 10.71
C VAL A 324 -7.27 7.72 10.00
N ILE A 325 -8.28 8.09 9.23
CA ILE A 325 -9.12 7.18 8.43
C ILE A 325 -8.98 7.54 6.98
N THR A 326 -8.62 6.58 6.14
CA THR A 326 -8.52 6.75 4.70
C THR A 326 -9.29 5.66 3.96
N ARG A 327 -9.95 6.04 2.85
CA ARG A 327 -10.60 5.07 1.98
C ARG A 327 -9.56 4.36 1.11
N SER A 328 -9.47 3.04 1.22
CA SER A 328 -8.59 2.22 0.39
C SER A 328 -9.00 2.28 -1.09
N ALA A 329 -8.02 2.12 -1.96
CA ALA A 329 -8.25 1.95 -3.40
C ALA A 329 -8.54 0.48 -3.81
N ARG A 330 -8.59 -0.45 -2.85
CA ARG A 330 -8.94 -1.85 -3.11
C ARG A 330 -10.37 -1.95 -3.63
N SER A 331 -10.56 -2.77 -4.66
CA SER A 331 -11.86 -3.02 -5.30
C SER A 331 -12.40 -4.42 -5.03
N PHE A 332 -11.50 -5.36 -4.69
CA PHE A 332 -11.80 -6.76 -4.45
C PHE A 332 -11.16 -7.17 -3.13
N THR A 333 -11.93 -7.28 -2.08
CA THR A 333 -11.39 -7.67 -0.77
C THR A 333 -11.35 -9.19 -0.67
N LEU A 334 -10.19 -9.74 -0.36
CA LEU A 334 -9.97 -11.19 -0.30
C LEU A 334 -10.13 -11.79 1.11
N GLU A 335 -10.36 -10.94 2.11
CA GLU A 335 -10.43 -11.37 3.51
C GLU A 335 -11.85 -11.29 4.04
N PRO A 336 -12.63 -12.38 3.99
CA PRO A 336 -14.02 -12.39 4.46
C PRO A 336 -14.15 -12.11 5.96
N ASN A 337 -13.13 -12.46 6.75
CA ASN A 337 -13.16 -12.30 8.21
C ASN A 337 -13.05 -10.84 8.69
N THR A 338 -12.77 -9.91 7.79
CA THR A 338 -12.66 -8.46 8.10
C THR A 338 -13.82 -7.64 7.58
N ILE A 339 -14.88 -8.29 7.07
CA ILE A 339 -16.07 -7.61 6.53
C ILE A 339 -17.01 -7.28 7.69
N LEU A 340 -17.19 -5.98 7.94
CA LEU A 340 -18.21 -5.50 8.89
C LEU A 340 -19.57 -5.41 8.18
N GLY A 341 -20.64 -5.77 8.91
CA GLY A 341 -22.01 -5.78 8.38
C GLY A 341 -22.45 -7.13 7.79
N GLN A 342 -21.56 -8.09 7.60
CA GLN A 342 -21.94 -9.49 7.48
C GLN A 342 -22.10 -10.09 8.88
N ARG A 343 -23.19 -10.83 9.12
CA ARG A 343 -23.34 -11.62 10.36
C ARG A 343 -22.12 -12.51 10.48
N SER A 344 -21.41 -12.42 11.61
CA SER A 344 -20.39 -13.38 11.98
C SER A 344 -20.95 -14.78 11.72
N ALA A 345 -20.39 -15.52 10.77
CA ALA A 345 -20.71 -16.93 10.63
C ALA A 345 -20.44 -17.56 11.98
N ALA A 346 -21.44 -18.24 12.51
CA ALA A 346 -21.33 -18.96 13.77
C ALA A 346 -20.03 -19.77 13.77
N ASN A 347 -19.34 -19.80 14.91
CA ASN A 347 -18.15 -20.61 15.10
C ASN A 347 -18.34 -21.97 14.42
N PRO A 348 -17.35 -22.47 13.66
CA PRO A 348 -17.46 -23.78 13.05
C PRO A 348 -17.79 -24.79 14.17
N PRO A 349 -18.73 -25.73 13.94
CA PRO A 349 -19.01 -26.73 14.93
C PRO A 349 -17.73 -27.47 15.27
N THR A 350 -17.38 -27.47 16.54
CA THR A 350 -16.27 -28.26 17.07
C THR A 350 -16.50 -29.70 16.63
N VAL A 351 -15.66 -30.18 15.71
CA VAL A 351 -15.69 -31.60 15.33
C VAL A 351 -15.32 -32.37 16.59
N ALA A 352 -16.30 -33.00 17.19
CA ALA A 352 -16.08 -33.96 18.27
C ALA A 352 -15.17 -35.04 17.70
N GLN A 353 -13.97 -35.14 18.24
CA GLN A 353 -13.11 -36.30 18.02
C GLN A 353 -13.86 -37.50 18.63
N GLU A 354 -14.44 -38.34 17.80
CA GLU A 354 -14.83 -39.68 18.20
C GLU A 354 -13.56 -40.43 18.58
N SER A 355 -13.38 -40.59 19.88
CA SER A 355 -12.38 -41.51 20.45
C SER A 355 -12.78 -42.91 20.07
N HIS A 356 -12.16 -43.50 19.06
CA HIS A 356 -12.17 -44.95 18.87
C HIS A 356 -11.33 -45.53 20.03
N GLY A 357 -12.05 -45.93 21.07
CA GLY A 357 -11.57 -46.87 22.08
C GLY A 357 -11.47 -48.28 21.50
N ALA A 358 -10.34 -48.91 21.78
CA ALA A 358 -9.96 -50.26 21.40
C ALA A 358 -10.91 -51.35 21.93
#